data_a8fcac70a5859bf6745d86a2d13507d5
#
_entry.id   a8fcac70a5859bf6745d86a2d13507d5
#
_cell.length_a   1.000
_cell.length_b   1.000
_cell.length_c   1.000
_cell.angle_alpha   90.00
_cell.angle_beta   90.00
_cell.angle_gamma   90.00
#
_symmetry.space_group_name_H-M   'P 1'
#
loop_
_entity.id
_entity.type
_entity.pdbx_description
1 polymer ?
#
loop_
_entity_poly.entity_id
_entity_poly.type
_entity_poly.pdbx_seq_one_letter_code
_entity_poly.pdbx_strand_id
1 'polypeptide(L)'
;VSLYVTFSEDTLEVQSAETRLERVPILVNLRHDQLDDRITREWLEGEDQSDHADVPVSRDTLAFYWRLAQTLKARREVVRGKPENFNRPDYSFKLERDSNDTPPTGDETVVIGTRQRGAPLDLMVAEAMILANSTWGQWMAQLGVPGIYRSQASLAPGVKVRMGTKALPHAGIGVPSYAWSTSPLRRYTDLVNQWQIIACAKHGAPAALAAPFKRKDAE
;
A
#
# COMPACT_ATOMS: atom_id res chain seq x y z
N VAL A 1 -0.99 -14.15 -0.83
CA VAL A 1 -2.41 -13.77 -0.75
C VAL A 1 -2.65 -12.63 -1.72
N SER A 2 -3.64 -12.77 -2.60
CA SER A 2 -4.04 -11.76 -3.58
C SER A 2 -5.40 -11.19 -3.23
N LEU A 3 -5.52 -9.88 -3.34
CA LEU A 3 -6.80 -9.17 -3.24
C LEU A 3 -7.23 -8.75 -4.64
N TYR A 4 -8.39 -9.23 -5.07
CA TYR A 4 -9.06 -8.81 -6.28
C TYR A 4 -10.14 -7.80 -5.93
N VAL A 5 -10.13 -6.66 -6.59
CA VAL A 5 -11.12 -5.61 -6.37
C VAL A 5 -11.75 -5.25 -7.72
N THR A 6 -13.07 -5.33 -7.78
CA THR A 6 -13.83 -4.89 -8.95
C THR A 6 -14.33 -3.48 -8.72
N PHE A 7 -14.09 -2.62 -9.67
CA PHE A 7 -14.53 -1.23 -9.65
C PHE A 7 -15.64 -0.99 -10.69
N SER A 8 -16.50 -0.03 -10.43
CA SER A 8 -17.39 0.53 -11.44
C SER A 8 -16.55 1.25 -12.51
N GLU A 9 -16.85 1.05 -13.78
CA GLU A 9 -16.14 1.69 -14.90
C GLU A 9 -16.30 3.22 -14.87
N ASP A 10 -17.49 3.69 -14.54
CA ASP A 10 -17.82 5.12 -14.58
C ASP A 10 -17.33 5.86 -13.33
N THR A 11 -17.59 5.30 -12.15
CA THR A 11 -17.36 5.99 -10.88
C THR A 11 -16.08 5.57 -10.17
N LEU A 12 -15.45 4.47 -10.58
CA LEU A 12 -14.34 3.83 -9.87
C LEU A 12 -14.67 3.49 -8.41
N GLU A 13 -15.95 3.24 -8.10
CA GLU A 13 -16.36 2.73 -6.80
C GLU A 13 -16.13 1.23 -6.69
N VAL A 14 -15.73 0.78 -5.50
CA VAL A 14 -15.56 -0.65 -5.23
C VAL A 14 -16.91 -1.33 -5.24
N GLN A 15 -17.10 -2.25 -6.17
CA GLN A 15 -18.31 -3.09 -6.29
C GLN A 15 -18.16 -4.39 -5.51
N SER A 16 -16.99 -5.00 -5.56
CA SER A 16 -16.70 -6.23 -4.84
C SER A 16 -15.21 -6.36 -4.53
N ALA A 17 -14.91 -7.17 -3.51
CA ALA A 17 -13.55 -7.56 -3.16
C ALA A 17 -13.52 -9.05 -2.84
N GLU A 18 -12.52 -9.76 -3.39
CA GLU A 18 -12.30 -11.18 -3.19
C GLU A 18 -10.85 -11.44 -2.82
N THR A 19 -10.61 -12.29 -1.83
CA THR A 19 -9.26 -12.70 -1.43
C THR A 19 -9.00 -14.13 -1.86
N ARG A 20 -7.87 -14.36 -2.55
CA ARG A 20 -7.47 -15.69 -3.03
C ARG A 20 -6.11 -16.08 -2.49
N LEU A 21 -5.96 -17.39 -2.24
CA LEU A 21 -4.69 -18.02 -1.92
C LEU A 21 -4.16 -18.70 -3.19
N GLU A 22 -3.19 -18.08 -3.81
CA GLU A 22 -2.69 -18.52 -5.11
C GLU A 22 -1.21 -18.21 -5.29
N ARG A 23 -0.61 -18.82 -6.30
CA ARG A 23 0.71 -18.45 -6.80
C ARG A 23 0.53 -17.55 -8.00
N VAL A 24 1.07 -16.34 -7.92
CA VAL A 24 1.01 -15.36 -9.00
C VAL A 24 2.40 -15.22 -9.59
N PRO A 25 2.57 -15.38 -10.92
CA PRO A 25 3.84 -15.08 -11.57
C PRO A 25 4.08 -13.56 -11.52
N ILE A 26 5.28 -13.16 -11.14
CA ILE A 26 5.70 -11.76 -11.24
C ILE A 26 6.21 -11.58 -12.67
N LEU A 27 5.41 -10.92 -13.50
CA LEU A 27 5.76 -10.66 -14.89
C LEU A 27 6.75 -9.49 -15.01
N VAL A 28 6.57 -8.46 -14.19
CA VAL A 28 7.33 -7.22 -14.25
C VAL A 28 7.52 -6.67 -12.84
N ASN A 29 8.70 -6.13 -12.58
CA ASN A 29 9.00 -5.36 -11.38
C ASN A 29 9.25 -3.90 -11.79
N LEU A 30 8.26 -3.04 -11.61
CA LEU A 30 8.38 -1.60 -11.88
C LEU A 30 9.12 -0.93 -10.72
N ARG A 31 10.34 -0.48 -11.00
CA ARG A 31 11.17 0.19 -10.01
C ARG A 31 11.10 1.70 -10.20
N HIS A 32 10.60 2.38 -9.19
CA HIS A 32 10.43 3.84 -9.21
C HIS A 32 11.76 4.59 -9.46
N ASP A 33 12.89 4.11 -8.92
CA ASP A 33 14.21 4.71 -9.11
C ASP A 33 14.72 4.67 -10.57
N GLN A 34 14.08 3.88 -11.42
CA GLN A 34 14.38 3.74 -12.84
C GLN A 34 13.34 4.37 -13.76
N LEU A 35 12.13 4.57 -13.26
CA LEU A 35 10.97 4.89 -14.09
C LEU A 35 10.31 6.23 -13.76
N ASP A 36 10.64 6.87 -12.63
CA ASP A 36 10.00 8.12 -12.20
C ASP A 36 10.16 9.25 -13.23
N ASP A 37 11.31 9.32 -13.92
CA ASP A 37 11.59 10.33 -14.94
C ASP A 37 10.82 10.11 -16.25
N ARG A 38 10.21 8.94 -16.43
CA ARG A 38 9.49 8.53 -17.65
C ARG A 38 8.00 8.43 -17.42
N ILE A 39 7.59 7.84 -16.29
CA ILE A 39 6.19 7.72 -15.91
C ILE A 39 5.80 8.97 -15.14
N THR A 40 5.75 10.07 -15.84
CA THR A 40 5.36 11.38 -15.31
C THR A 40 3.85 11.56 -15.37
N ARG A 41 3.35 12.56 -14.66
CA ARG A 41 1.93 12.94 -14.72
C ARG A 41 1.53 13.34 -16.14
N GLU A 42 2.32 14.17 -16.77
CA GLU A 42 2.10 14.71 -18.12
C GLU A 42 2.01 13.57 -19.14
N TRP A 43 2.86 12.57 -19.02
CA TRP A 43 2.82 11.39 -19.88
C TRP A 43 1.57 10.56 -19.63
N LEU A 44 1.18 10.32 -18.38
CA LEU A 44 -0.02 9.56 -18.04
C LEU A 44 -1.33 10.25 -18.42
N GLU A 45 -1.37 11.59 -18.36
CA GLU A 45 -2.53 12.40 -18.71
C GLU A 45 -2.60 12.73 -20.21
N GLY A 46 -1.58 12.39 -20.99
CA GLY A 46 -1.57 12.52 -22.44
C GLY A 46 -1.04 13.85 -22.95
N GLU A 47 -0.49 14.66 -22.10
CA GLU A 47 0.14 15.93 -22.48
C GLU A 47 1.52 15.72 -23.11
N ASP A 48 2.28 14.74 -22.60
CA ASP A 48 3.52 14.27 -23.19
C ASP A 48 3.26 13.03 -24.06
N GLN A 49 3.64 13.09 -25.34
CA GLN A 49 3.49 12.02 -26.33
C GLN A 49 4.77 11.21 -26.54
N SER A 50 5.77 11.36 -25.68
CA SER A 50 7.02 10.60 -25.76
C SER A 50 6.75 9.10 -25.78
N ASP A 51 7.43 8.40 -26.67
CA ASP A 51 7.41 6.94 -26.71
C ASP A 51 8.43 6.38 -25.73
N HIS A 52 7.96 5.70 -24.72
CA HIS A 52 8.77 4.99 -23.73
C HIS A 52 8.67 3.48 -23.96
N ALA A 53 9.16 3.02 -25.11
CA ALA A 53 9.13 1.61 -25.52
C ALA A 53 9.79 0.64 -24.52
N ASP A 54 10.64 1.16 -23.64
CA ASP A 54 11.31 0.40 -22.58
C ASP A 54 10.50 0.29 -21.27
N VAL A 55 9.36 0.99 -21.16
CA VAL A 55 8.42 0.80 -20.06
C VAL A 55 7.61 -0.48 -20.32
N PRO A 56 7.75 -1.52 -19.48
CA PRO A 56 7.23 -2.86 -19.81
C PRO A 56 5.72 -3.02 -19.59
N VAL A 57 5.00 -1.94 -19.33
CA VAL A 57 3.55 -1.90 -19.14
C VAL A 57 2.97 -0.78 -20.00
N SER A 58 1.84 -1.05 -20.66
CA SER A 58 1.22 -0.07 -21.56
C SER A 58 0.81 1.19 -20.81
N ARG A 59 0.91 2.34 -21.50
CA ARG A 59 0.48 3.64 -20.97
C ARG A 59 -0.98 3.62 -20.51
N ASP A 60 -1.88 3.00 -21.28
CA ASP A 60 -3.30 2.94 -20.94
C ASP A 60 -3.53 2.25 -19.59
N THR A 61 -2.81 1.16 -19.34
CA THR A 61 -2.86 0.46 -18.05
C THR A 61 -2.38 1.34 -16.91
N LEU A 62 -1.24 2.02 -17.08
CA LEU A 62 -0.69 2.91 -16.05
C LEU A 62 -1.56 4.16 -15.85
N ALA A 63 -2.13 4.73 -16.92
CA ALA A 63 -3.06 5.84 -16.85
C ALA A 63 -4.36 5.47 -16.12
N PHE A 64 -4.85 4.23 -16.31
CA PHE A 64 -5.97 3.73 -15.52
C PHE A 64 -5.62 3.68 -14.02
N TYR A 65 -4.48 3.09 -13.65
CA TYR A 65 -4.06 3.01 -12.23
C TYR A 65 -3.79 4.41 -11.65
N TRP A 66 -3.27 5.33 -12.43
CA TRP A 66 -3.09 6.72 -12.01
C TRP A 66 -4.42 7.38 -11.67
N ARG A 67 -5.40 7.31 -12.60
CA ARG A 67 -6.74 7.85 -12.38
C ARG A 67 -7.44 7.20 -11.18
N LEU A 68 -7.31 5.88 -11.03
CA LEU A 68 -7.84 5.16 -9.87
C LEU A 68 -7.20 5.65 -8.56
N ALA A 69 -5.89 5.77 -8.51
CA ALA A 69 -5.17 6.25 -7.34
C ALA A 69 -5.57 7.67 -6.94
N GLN A 70 -5.67 8.58 -7.91
CA GLN A 70 -6.16 9.95 -7.67
C GLN A 70 -7.58 9.94 -7.09
N THR A 71 -8.46 9.10 -7.62
CA THR A 71 -9.85 8.97 -7.15
C THR A 71 -9.92 8.43 -5.73
N LEU A 72 -9.17 7.37 -5.42
CA LEU A 72 -9.11 6.79 -4.07
C LEU A 72 -8.57 7.80 -3.06
N LYS A 73 -7.49 8.51 -3.41
CA LYS A 73 -6.93 9.58 -2.58
C LYS A 73 -7.94 10.67 -2.32
N ALA A 74 -8.59 11.20 -3.35
CA ALA A 74 -9.59 12.27 -3.22
C ALA A 74 -10.73 11.86 -2.26
N ARG A 75 -11.24 10.64 -2.36
CA ARG A 75 -12.25 10.12 -1.43
C ARG A 75 -11.77 10.05 0.00
N ARG A 76 -10.55 9.59 0.23
CA ARG A 76 -9.96 9.54 1.57
C ARG A 76 -9.75 10.94 2.14
N GLU A 77 -9.37 11.90 1.32
CA GLU A 77 -9.17 13.30 1.73
C GLU A 77 -10.49 13.96 2.15
N VAL A 78 -11.61 13.61 1.53
CA VAL A 78 -12.96 14.04 1.98
C VAL A 78 -13.23 13.52 3.40
N VAL A 79 -13.02 12.22 3.66
CA VAL A 79 -13.19 11.62 4.99
C VAL A 79 -12.22 12.24 6.01
N ARG A 80 -11.00 12.51 5.58
CA ARG A 80 -9.94 13.12 6.40
C ARG A 80 -10.23 14.60 6.72
N GLY A 81 -11.01 15.29 5.89
CA GLY A 81 -11.35 16.70 6.04
C GLY A 81 -10.25 17.68 5.66
N LYS A 82 -9.11 17.20 5.14
CA LYS A 82 -8.01 18.02 4.62
C LYS A 82 -7.11 17.25 3.66
N PRO A 83 -6.45 17.94 2.70
CA PRO A 83 -5.50 17.33 1.79
C PRO A 83 -4.32 16.66 2.51
N GLU A 84 -3.77 15.65 1.88
CA GLU A 84 -2.56 14.95 2.32
C GLU A 84 -1.32 15.68 1.79
N ASN A 85 -0.45 16.14 2.68
CA ASN A 85 0.78 16.83 2.31
C ASN A 85 1.97 15.88 2.35
N PHE A 86 2.64 15.72 1.20
CA PHE A 86 3.86 14.92 1.04
C PHE A 86 5.14 15.78 1.00
N ASN A 87 5.15 16.94 1.66
CA ASN A 87 6.25 17.91 1.58
C ASN A 87 7.56 17.47 2.27
N ARG A 88 7.67 16.23 2.71
CA ARG A 88 8.93 15.73 3.28
C ARG A 88 9.76 15.06 2.20
N PRO A 89 11.01 15.51 1.98
CA PRO A 89 11.91 14.82 1.07
C PRO A 89 12.17 13.40 1.57
N ASP A 90 12.31 12.49 0.63
CA ASP A 90 12.81 11.14 0.89
C ASP A 90 14.30 11.10 0.59
N TYR A 91 15.09 10.53 1.49
CA TYR A 91 16.55 10.44 1.31
C TYR A 91 16.92 9.03 0.86
N SER A 92 17.67 8.93 -0.22
CA SER A 92 18.27 7.67 -0.66
C SER A 92 19.77 7.68 -0.33
N PHE A 93 20.26 6.53 0.09
CA PHE A 93 21.66 6.32 0.41
C PHE A 93 22.20 5.26 -0.52
N LYS A 94 23.23 5.59 -1.28
CA LYS A 94 23.94 4.66 -2.18
C LYS A 94 25.41 4.63 -1.81
N LEU A 95 26.01 3.43 -1.86
CA LEU A 95 27.45 3.30 -1.76
C LEU A 95 28.03 3.38 -3.16
N GLU A 96 29.01 4.28 -3.36
CA GLU A 96 29.83 4.24 -4.57
C GLU A 96 30.85 3.13 -4.43
N ARG A 97 30.78 2.13 -5.29
CA ARG A 97 31.70 0.99 -5.37
C ARG A 97 31.79 0.49 -6.79
N ASP A 98 32.92 -0.14 -7.06
CA ASP A 98 33.24 -0.67 -8.39
C ASP A 98 32.35 -1.88 -8.78
N SER A 99 31.87 -2.62 -7.79
CA SER A 99 30.97 -3.75 -7.99
C SER A 99 29.97 -3.90 -6.85
N ASN A 100 28.75 -4.28 -7.18
CA ASN A 100 27.74 -4.66 -6.19
C ASN A 100 27.88 -6.11 -5.69
N ASP A 101 28.72 -6.91 -6.32
CA ASP A 101 28.88 -8.33 -6.03
C ASP A 101 29.84 -8.60 -4.86
N THR A 102 30.62 -7.59 -4.47
CA THR A 102 31.52 -7.69 -3.31
C THR A 102 30.90 -7.08 -2.07
N PRO A 103 31.10 -7.65 -0.87
CA PRO A 103 30.69 -7.03 0.38
C PRO A 103 31.31 -5.64 0.55
N PRO A 104 30.63 -4.69 1.20
CA PRO A 104 31.20 -3.39 1.56
C PRO A 104 32.44 -3.55 2.46
N THR A 105 33.47 -2.75 2.22
CA THR A 105 34.70 -2.73 3.02
C THR A 105 34.62 -1.74 4.18
N GLY A 106 33.76 -0.74 4.07
CA GLY A 106 33.60 0.36 5.02
C GLY A 106 34.27 1.66 4.59
N ASP A 107 35.06 1.63 3.47
CA ASP A 107 35.78 2.79 2.95
C ASP A 107 35.04 3.46 1.79
N GLU A 108 33.90 2.94 1.40
CA GLU A 108 33.11 3.45 0.28
C GLU A 108 32.48 4.83 0.59
N THR A 109 32.38 5.66 -0.44
CA THR A 109 31.68 6.93 -0.36
C THR A 109 30.18 6.71 -0.29
N VAL A 110 29.52 7.34 0.69
CA VAL A 110 28.07 7.35 0.80
C VAL A 110 27.52 8.53 0.02
N VAL A 111 26.80 8.26 -1.06
CA VAL A 111 26.05 9.29 -1.81
C VAL A 111 24.66 9.43 -1.26
N ILE A 112 24.33 10.64 -0.81
CA ILE A 112 22.99 10.98 -0.31
C ILE A 112 22.22 11.68 -1.42
N GLY A 113 21.19 11.02 -1.93
CA GLY A 113 20.24 11.60 -2.87
C GLY A 113 18.97 12.07 -2.17
N THR A 114 18.35 13.10 -2.69
CA THR A 114 17.01 13.53 -2.28
C THR A 114 16.02 13.22 -3.38
N ARG A 115 14.87 12.66 -3.00
CA ARG A 115 13.75 12.38 -3.89
C ARG A 115 12.53 13.12 -3.38
N GLN A 116 11.83 13.80 -4.26
CA GLN A 116 10.52 14.35 -3.91
C GLN A 116 9.50 13.20 -3.89
N ARG A 117 8.74 13.09 -2.81
CA ARG A 117 7.59 12.19 -2.75
C ARG A 117 6.46 12.72 -3.63
N GLY A 118 5.68 11.82 -4.19
CA GLY A 118 4.49 12.20 -4.96
C GLY A 118 4.62 11.94 -6.45
N ALA A 119 5.66 11.21 -6.88
CA ALA A 119 5.68 10.65 -8.22
C ALA A 119 4.46 9.74 -8.45
N PRO A 120 3.95 9.64 -9.69
CA PRO A 120 2.76 8.85 -9.99
C PRO A 120 2.82 7.41 -9.48
N LEU A 121 3.95 6.73 -9.63
CA LEU A 121 4.13 5.36 -9.15
C LEU A 121 4.03 5.26 -7.62
N ASP A 122 4.53 6.25 -6.87
CA ASP A 122 4.37 6.28 -5.42
C ASP A 122 2.92 6.34 -5.01
N LEU A 123 2.13 7.18 -5.67
CA LEU A 123 0.72 7.33 -5.37
C LEU A 123 -0.06 6.06 -5.70
N MET A 124 0.18 5.46 -6.88
CA MET A 124 -0.47 4.21 -7.28
C MET A 124 -0.21 3.10 -6.25
N VAL A 125 1.04 2.90 -5.84
CA VAL A 125 1.41 1.88 -4.84
C VAL A 125 0.84 2.22 -3.47
N ALA A 126 0.91 3.48 -3.04
CA ALA A 126 0.39 3.90 -1.73
C ALA A 126 -1.13 3.66 -1.63
N GLU A 127 -1.90 4.05 -2.65
CA GLU A 127 -3.35 3.86 -2.65
C GLU A 127 -3.75 2.39 -2.75
N ALA A 128 -3.04 1.59 -3.55
CA ALA A 128 -3.27 0.14 -3.59
C ALA A 128 -3.01 -0.53 -2.22
N MET A 129 -1.92 -0.14 -1.53
CA MET A 129 -1.63 -0.63 -0.19
C MET A 129 -2.67 -0.18 0.84
N ILE A 130 -3.13 1.08 0.77
CA ILE A 130 -4.16 1.60 1.68
C ILE A 130 -5.47 0.86 1.47
N LEU A 131 -5.88 0.68 0.22
CA LEU A 131 -7.08 -0.07 -0.15
C LEU A 131 -7.00 -1.51 0.40
N ALA A 132 -5.91 -2.22 0.15
CA ALA A 132 -5.73 -3.59 0.62
C ALA A 132 -5.76 -3.68 2.16
N ASN A 133 -5.00 -2.83 2.85
CA ASN A 133 -4.94 -2.83 4.31
C ASN A 133 -6.28 -2.46 4.97
N SER A 134 -7.05 -1.57 4.35
CA SER A 134 -8.39 -1.21 4.84
C SER A 134 -9.41 -2.32 4.57
N THR A 135 -9.41 -2.89 3.35
CA THR A 135 -10.33 -3.96 2.95
C THR A 135 -10.12 -5.21 3.81
N TRP A 136 -8.88 -5.68 3.94
CA TRP A 136 -8.57 -6.84 4.79
C TRP A 136 -8.83 -6.57 6.26
N GLY A 137 -8.56 -5.34 6.74
CA GLY A 137 -8.89 -4.96 8.10
C GLY A 137 -10.38 -5.05 8.41
N GLN A 138 -11.22 -4.55 7.51
CA GLN A 138 -12.67 -4.66 7.64
C GLN A 138 -13.15 -6.11 7.56
N TRP A 139 -12.61 -6.86 6.61
CA TRP A 139 -12.99 -8.27 6.42
C TRP A 139 -12.66 -9.15 7.64
N MET A 140 -11.46 -9.02 8.21
CA MET A 140 -11.13 -9.70 9.46
C MET A 140 -12.09 -9.33 10.60
N ALA A 141 -12.42 -8.05 10.72
CA ALA A 141 -13.35 -7.58 11.75
C ALA A 141 -14.76 -8.14 11.56
N GLN A 142 -15.27 -8.20 10.33
CA GLN A 142 -16.58 -8.77 9.98
C GLN A 142 -16.66 -10.26 10.31
N LEU A 143 -15.56 -11.00 10.12
CA LEU A 143 -15.49 -12.44 10.45
C LEU A 143 -15.13 -12.69 11.94
N GLY A 144 -14.98 -11.64 12.73
CA GLY A 144 -14.58 -11.76 14.15
C GLY A 144 -13.14 -12.28 14.35
N VAL A 145 -12.31 -12.26 13.31
CA VAL A 145 -10.92 -12.68 13.37
C VAL A 145 -10.08 -11.57 13.97
N PRO A 146 -9.32 -11.82 15.05
CA PRO A 146 -8.43 -10.82 15.64
C PRO A 146 -7.35 -10.37 14.65
N GLY A 147 -7.08 -9.08 14.61
CA GLY A 147 -6.00 -8.48 13.83
C GLY A 147 -5.32 -7.37 14.61
N ILE A 148 -4.15 -6.95 14.15
CA ILE A 148 -3.44 -5.80 14.71
C ILE A 148 -3.72 -4.60 13.81
N TYR A 149 -4.43 -3.63 14.36
CA TYR A 149 -4.89 -2.43 13.67
C TYR A 149 -4.08 -1.20 14.08
N ARG A 150 -3.97 -0.25 13.17
CA ARG A 150 -3.55 1.11 13.49
C ARG A 150 -4.78 2.02 13.43
N SER A 151 -4.93 2.84 14.45
CA SER A 151 -6.04 3.78 14.54
C SER A 151 -5.56 5.16 14.95
N GLN A 152 -6.31 6.18 14.58
CA GLN A 152 -6.08 7.55 15.00
C GLN A 152 -7.45 8.24 15.11
N ALA A 153 -7.78 8.71 16.30
CA ALA A 153 -9.12 9.23 16.58
C ALA A 153 -9.43 10.54 15.84
N SER A 154 -8.43 11.42 15.69
CA SER A 154 -8.57 12.69 14.97
C SER A 154 -7.22 13.20 14.48
N LEU A 155 -7.25 14.30 13.71
CA LEU A 155 -6.07 15.04 13.27
C LEU A 155 -5.71 16.21 14.20
N ALA A 156 -6.32 16.29 15.37
CA ALA A 156 -5.99 17.33 16.36
C ALA A 156 -4.54 17.20 16.84
N PRO A 157 -3.87 18.31 17.17
CA PRO A 157 -2.53 18.28 17.73
C PRO A 157 -2.44 17.37 18.95
N GLY A 158 -1.39 16.57 19.03
CA GLY A 158 -1.15 15.63 20.13
C GLY A 158 -1.86 14.28 20.03
N VAL A 159 -2.82 14.09 19.11
CA VAL A 159 -3.47 12.79 18.87
C VAL A 159 -2.54 11.89 18.08
N LYS A 160 -2.02 10.87 18.76
CA LYS A 160 -1.07 9.91 18.17
C LYS A 160 -1.79 8.72 17.55
N VAL A 161 -1.14 8.12 16.56
CA VAL A 161 -1.52 6.80 16.03
C VAL A 161 -1.31 5.76 17.15
N ARG A 162 -2.26 4.84 17.28
CA ARG A 162 -2.22 3.74 18.24
C ARG A 162 -2.29 2.40 17.52
N MET A 163 -1.60 1.41 18.08
CA MET A 163 -1.75 0.01 17.71
C MET A 163 -2.73 -0.65 18.67
N GLY A 164 -3.52 -1.60 18.17
CA GLY A 164 -4.46 -2.34 19.01
C GLY A 164 -5.23 -3.39 18.22
N THR A 165 -6.08 -4.14 18.93
CA THR A 165 -6.85 -5.28 18.38
C THR A 165 -8.26 -4.91 17.93
N LYS A 166 -8.66 -3.65 18.06
CA LYS A 166 -9.97 -3.14 17.61
C LYS A 166 -9.85 -2.46 16.27
N ALA A 167 -10.75 -2.80 15.35
CA ALA A 167 -10.88 -2.17 14.04
C ALA A 167 -11.51 -0.76 14.17
N LEU A 168 -10.70 0.21 14.59
CA LEU A 168 -11.11 1.60 14.76
C LEU A 168 -10.66 2.44 13.56
N PRO A 169 -11.33 3.58 13.29
CA PRO A 169 -10.95 4.49 12.20
C PRO A 169 -9.54 5.05 12.34
N HIS A 170 -8.95 5.35 11.19
CA HIS A 170 -7.66 6.04 11.10
C HIS A 170 -7.83 7.40 10.43
N ALA A 171 -8.09 8.44 11.22
CA ALA A 171 -8.36 9.79 10.73
C ALA A 171 -7.24 10.34 9.82
N GLY A 172 -5.96 10.05 10.13
CA GLY A 172 -4.81 10.51 9.36
C GLY A 172 -4.73 9.91 7.95
N ILE A 173 -5.30 8.73 7.73
CA ILE A 173 -5.38 8.09 6.41
C ILE A 173 -6.75 8.35 5.77
N GLY A 174 -7.80 8.55 6.56
CA GLY A 174 -9.17 8.72 6.08
C GLY A 174 -9.85 7.40 5.72
N VAL A 175 -9.63 6.36 6.54
CA VAL A 175 -10.22 5.03 6.33
C VAL A 175 -10.92 4.51 7.60
N PRO A 176 -11.97 3.68 7.47
CA PRO A 176 -12.75 3.19 8.61
C PRO A 176 -12.01 2.17 9.47
N SER A 177 -11.02 1.47 8.92
CA SER A 177 -10.09 0.61 9.65
C SER A 177 -8.79 0.47 8.86
N TYR A 178 -7.70 0.15 9.54
CA TYR A 178 -6.41 0.01 8.89
C TYR A 178 -5.57 -1.07 9.57
N ALA A 179 -5.37 -2.20 8.91
CA ALA A 179 -4.55 -3.30 9.39
C ALA A 179 -3.34 -3.49 8.46
N TRP A 180 -2.13 -3.26 8.93
CA TRP A 180 -0.93 -3.49 8.13
C TRP A 180 -0.83 -4.95 7.69
N SER A 181 -0.75 -5.18 6.37
CA SER A 181 -0.71 -6.53 5.79
C SER A 181 0.16 -6.63 4.54
N THR A 182 0.69 -5.50 4.04
CA THR A 182 1.33 -5.42 2.71
C THR A 182 2.85 -5.53 2.72
N SER A 183 3.47 -5.67 3.88
CA SER A 183 4.94 -5.77 3.99
C SER A 183 5.40 -6.84 4.99
N PRO A 184 4.97 -8.12 4.86
CA PRO A 184 5.23 -9.17 5.86
C PRO A 184 6.71 -9.57 5.99
N LEU A 185 7.53 -9.27 4.99
CA LEU A 185 8.97 -9.59 5.03
C LEU A 185 9.77 -8.66 5.95
N ARG A 186 9.24 -7.46 6.26
CA ARG A 186 9.95 -6.45 7.04
C ARG A 186 9.18 -5.92 8.25
N ARG A 187 7.91 -6.28 8.41
CA ARG A 187 7.09 -5.89 9.56
C ARG A 187 6.39 -7.11 10.14
N TYR A 188 6.71 -7.43 11.40
CA TYR A 188 6.12 -8.57 12.09
C TYR A 188 4.58 -8.47 12.18
N THR A 189 4.05 -7.29 12.42
CA THR A 189 2.59 -7.02 12.44
C THR A 189 1.91 -7.45 11.15
N ASP A 190 2.53 -7.16 10.00
CA ASP A 190 2.00 -7.55 8.70
C ASP A 190 1.99 -9.06 8.52
N LEU A 191 3.03 -9.74 9.00
CA LEU A 191 3.11 -11.20 8.96
C LEU A 191 1.99 -11.84 9.80
N VAL A 192 1.76 -11.34 11.00
CA VAL A 192 0.66 -11.79 11.87
C VAL A 192 -0.69 -11.59 11.17
N ASN A 193 -0.95 -10.40 10.64
CA ASN A 193 -2.18 -10.12 9.92
C ASN A 193 -2.33 -10.98 8.65
N GLN A 194 -1.26 -11.26 7.92
CA GLN A 194 -1.29 -12.16 6.76
C GLN A 194 -1.74 -13.57 7.15
N TRP A 195 -1.29 -14.11 8.27
CA TRP A 195 -1.74 -15.42 8.74
C TRP A 195 -3.23 -15.42 9.12
N GLN A 196 -3.73 -14.33 9.69
CA GLN A 196 -5.15 -14.17 9.99
C GLN A 196 -6.00 -14.05 8.71
N ILE A 197 -5.50 -13.29 7.71
CA ILE A 197 -6.13 -13.19 6.38
C ILE A 197 -6.18 -14.54 5.68
N ILE A 198 -5.11 -15.34 5.78
CA ILE A 198 -5.07 -16.71 5.25
C ILE A 198 -6.15 -17.57 5.92
N ALA A 199 -6.34 -17.44 7.23
CA ALA A 199 -7.41 -18.16 7.92
C ALA A 199 -8.79 -17.72 7.44
N CYS A 200 -9.01 -16.42 7.22
CA CYS A 200 -10.24 -15.90 6.63
C CYS A 200 -10.51 -16.50 5.25
N ALA A 201 -9.49 -16.53 4.38
CA ALA A 201 -9.61 -17.05 3.02
C ALA A 201 -9.87 -18.56 2.97
N LYS A 202 -9.29 -19.32 3.91
CA LYS A 202 -9.46 -20.78 3.99
C LYS A 202 -10.78 -21.22 4.59
N HIS A 203 -11.27 -20.48 5.57
CA HIS A 203 -12.35 -20.96 6.44
C HIS A 203 -13.63 -20.12 6.35
N GLY A 204 -13.58 -18.89 5.83
CA GLY A 204 -14.77 -18.03 5.74
C GLY A 204 -15.38 -17.72 7.13
N ALA A 205 -16.68 -17.92 7.30
CA ALA A 205 -17.40 -17.61 8.55
C ALA A 205 -16.79 -18.27 9.82
N PRO A 206 -16.34 -19.54 9.84
CA PRO A 206 -15.68 -20.14 11.00
C PRO A 206 -14.19 -19.71 11.20
N ALA A 207 -13.67 -18.78 10.42
CA ALA A 207 -12.25 -18.37 10.47
C ALA A 207 -11.80 -17.94 11.88
N ALA A 208 -12.67 -17.32 12.67
CA ALA A 208 -12.34 -16.90 14.04
C ALA A 208 -11.93 -18.08 14.94
N LEU A 209 -12.48 -19.27 14.71
CA LEU A 209 -12.12 -20.51 15.44
C LEU A 209 -10.82 -21.11 14.93
N ALA A 210 -10.56 -20.99 13.64
CA ALA A 210 -9.40 -21.57 12.95
C ALA A 210 -8.17 -20.65 12.92
N ALA A 211 -8.35 -19.35 13.19
CA ALA A 211 -7.28 -18.36 13.15
C ALA A 211 -6.14 -18.70 14.11
N PRO A 212 -4.87 -18.61 13.67
CA PRO A 212 -3.72 -19.02 14.48
C PRO A 212 -3.52 -18.16 15.73
N PHE A 213 -3.89 -16.88 15.66
CA PHE A 213 -3.80 -15.97 16.80
C PHE A 213 -5.19 -15.66 17.35
N LYS A 214 -5.33 -15.72 18.68
CA LYS A 214 -6.54 -15.32 19.40
C LYS A 214 -6.38 -13.90 19.95
N ARG A 215 -7.47 -13.27 20.36
CA ARG A 215 -7.43 -11.90 20.90
C ARG A 215 -6.40 -11.72 22.00
N LYS A 216 -6.31 -12.69 22.93
CA LYS A 216 -5.34 -12.68 24.02
C LYS A 216 -3.87 -12.75 23.59
N ASP A 217 -3.62 -13.22 22.36
CA ASP A 217 -2.26 -13.34 21.83
C ASP A 217 -1.81 -12.03 21.15
N ALA A 218 -2.76 -11.13 20.86
CA ALA A 218 -2.54 -9.86 20.18
C ALA A 218 -2.56 -8.64 21.14
N GLU A 219 -2.97 -8.84 22.40
CA GLU A 219 -2.92 -7.87 23.49
C GLU A 219 -1.57 -7.92 24.19
#